data_5bab20ece5fb2c9efcfc62ee5f668143
#
_entry.id   5bab20ece5fb2c9efcfc62ee5f668143
#
_cell.length_a   1.000
_cell.length_b   1.000
_cell.length_c   1.000
_cell.angle_alpha   90.00
_cell.angle_beta   90.00
_cell.angle_gamma   90.00
#
_symmetry.space_group_name_H-M   'P 1'
#
loop_
_entity.id
_entity.type
_entity.pdbx_description
1 polymer ?
#
loop_
_entity_poly.entity_id
_entity_poly.type
_entity_poly.pdbx_seq_one_letter_code
_entity_poly.pdbx_strand_id
1 'polypeptide(L)'
;MLPKKAGVILLTGASAGVNGYPQSAPFAMGKFALRGLAQSMARELHPQGIHVAHIVVDGGISSARRPVPPDKPDSLLDPNAIADTYLHLIRQPRSAWSWEVEVRPWVEHF
;
A
#
# COMPACT_ATOMS: atom_id res chain seq x y z
N MET A 1 -11.43 4.82 17.62
CA MET A 1 -12.14 4.10 16.53
C MET A 1 -13.04 3.00 17.08
N LEU A 2 -12.56 2.13 17.96
CA LEU A 2 -13.35 1.01 18.47
C LEU A 2 -14.68 1.43 19.14
N PRO A 3 -14.72 2.46 20.00
CA PRO A 3 -16.00 2.86 20.61
C PRO A 3 -17.08 3.28 19.60
N LYS A 4 -16.67 3.86 18.48
CA LYS A 4 -17.58 4.29 17.41
C LYS A 4 -17.85 3.20 16.39
N LYS A 5 -17.11 2.09 16.42
CA LYS A 5 -17.13 1.01 15.41
C LYS A 5 -16.98 1.56 14.00
N ALA A 6 -16.11 2.55 13.84
CA ALA A 6 -15.81 3.19 12.55
C ALA A 6 -14.39 3.74 12.56
N GLY A 7 -13.74 3.66 11.43
CA GLY A 7 -12.42 4.19 11.22
C GLY A 7 -11.71 3.48 10.09
N VAL A 8 -10.60 4.05 9.66
CA VAL A 8 -9.76 3.49 8.59
C VAL A 8 -8.30 3.55 9.03
N ILE A 9 -7.59 2.45 8.85
CA ILE A 9 -6.15 2.37 9.10
C ILE A 9 -5.51 1.89 7.79
N LEU A 10 -4.66 2.72 7.20
CA LEU A 10 -3.96 2.41 5.95
C LEU A 10 -2.47 2.26 6.23
N LEU A 11 -1.92 1.12 5.85
CA LEU A 11 -0.52 0.78 6.07
C LEU A 11 0.19 0.72 4.72
N THR A 12 1.21 1.57 4.55
CA THR A 12 1.96 1.68 3.29
C THR A 12 3.11 0.70 3.28
N GLY A 13 3.02 -0.27 2.39
CA GLY A 13 4.06 -1.26 2.16
C GLY A 13 4.88 -0.95 0.90
N ALA A 14 5.64 -1.93 0.49
CA ALA A 14 6.47 -1.87 -0.71
C ALA A 14 6.55 -3.26 -1.34
N SER A 15 7.11 -3.36 -2.54
CA SER A 15 7.37 -4.66 -3.17
C SER A 15 8.15 -5.61 -2.26
N ALA A 16 9.05 -5.07 -1.41
CA ALA A 16 9.78 -5.84 -0.41
C ALA A 16 8.89 -6.45 0.69
N GLY A 17 7.62 -6.06 0.78
CA GLY A 17 6.65 -6.68 1.68
C GLY A 17 6.09 -8.01 1.17
N VAL A 18 6.28 -8.31 -0.12
CA VAL A 18 5.80 -9.53 -0.77
C VAL A 18 6.91 -10.26 -1.53
N ASN A 19 8.08 -9.65 -1.68
CA ASN A 19 9.24 -10.22 -2.34
C ASN A 19 10.51 -9.95 -1.54
N GLY A 20 11.30 -10.98 -1.28
CA GLY A 20 12.59 -10.85 -0.61
C GLY A 20 13.71 -10.68 -1.63
N TYR A 21 14.09 -9.44 -1.92
CA TYR A 21 15.15 -9.16 -2.90
C TYR A 21 16.53 -9.38 -2.29
N PRO A 22 17.54 -9.76 -3.11
CA PRO A 22 18.93 -9.86 -2.65
C PRO A 22 19.42 -8.54 -2.05
N GLN A 23 20.30 -8.63 -1.02
CA GLN A 23 20.92 -7.48 -0.38
C GLN A 23 19.93 -6.50 0.29
N SER A 24 18.71 -6.94 0.58
CA SER A 24 17.66 -6.12 1.17
C SER A 24 17.04 -6.76 2.42
N ALA A 25 17.78 -7.65 3.09
CA ALA A 25 17.23 -8.45 4.19
C ALA A 25 16.58 -7.61 5.32
N PRO A 26 17.21 -6.54 5.86
CA PRO A 26 16.56 -5.75 6.91
C PRO A 26 15.30 -5.05 6.43
N PHE A 27 15.31 -4.51 5.21
CA PHE A 27 14.15 -3.83 4.63
C PHE A 27 13.03 -4.83 4.34
N ALA A 28 13.36 -5.98 3.75
CA ALA A 28 12.39 -7.04 3.47
C ALA A 28 11.76 -7.55 4.77
N MET A 29 12.59 -7.79 5.80
CA MET A 29 12.09 -8.24 7.11
C MET A 29 11.08 -7.26 7.69
N GLY A 30 11.38 -5.96 7.66
CA GLY A 30 10.47 -4.93 8.18
C GLY A 30 9.18 -4.84 7.37
N LYS A 31 9.26 -4.90 6.04
CA LYS A 31 8.09 -4.79 5.17
C LYS A 31 7.22 -6.05 5.20
N PHE A 32 7.80 -7.24 5.30
CA PHE A 32 7.02 -8.47 5.52
C PHE A 32 6.32 -8.45 6.89
N ALA A 33 7.00 -7.97 7.93
CA ALA A 33 6.41 -7.81 9.25
C ALA A 33 5.22 -6.83 9.22
N LEU A 34 5.34 -5.72 8.48
CA LEU A 34 4.25 -4.77 8.31
C LEU A 34 3.04 -5.41 7.64
N ARG A 35 3.25 -6.23 6.61
CA ARG A 35 2.17 -6.95 5.94
C ARG A 35 1.48 -7.92 6.90
N GLY A 36 2.26 -8.67 7.69
CA GLY A 36 1.72 -9.58 8.70
C GLY A 36 0.88 -8.86 9.74
N LEU A 37 1.37 -7.71 10.22
CA LEU A 37 0.62 -6.86 11.15
C LEU A 37 -0.69 -6.38 10.51
N ALA A 38 -0.64 -5.89 9.28
CA ALA A 38 -1.82 -5.41 8.56
C ALA A 38 -2.88 -6.50 8.41
N GLN A 39 -2.48 -7.70 8.03
CA GLN A 39 -3.41 -8.82 7.86
C GLN A 39 -4.03 -9.22 9.19
N SER A 40 -3.24 -9.32 10.24
CA SER A 40 -3.73 -9.65 11.58
C SER A 40 -4.73 -8.61 12.07
N MET A 41 -4.39 -7.32 11.90
CA MET A 41 -5.29 -6.23 12.29
C MET A 41 -6.58 -6.23 11.46
N ALA A 42 -6.49 -6.49 10.15
CA ALA A 42 -7.67 -6.54 9.29
C ALA A 42 -8.63 -7.63 9.75
N ARG A 43 -8.12 -8.82 10.04
CA ARG A 43 -8.93 -9.94 10.52
C ARG A 43 -9.56 -9.68 11.88
N GLU A 44 -8.87 -8.95 12.74
CA GLU A 44 -9.37 -8.62 14.07
C GLU A 44 -10.37 -7.46 14.05
N LEU A 45 -10.08 -6.41 13.28
CA LEU A 45 -10.80 -5.13 13.37
C LEU A 45 -11.91 -4.94 12.33
N HIS A 46 -11.85 -5.61 11.18
CA HIS A 46 -12.95 -5.53 10.19
C HIS A 46 -14.30 -5.91 10.82
N PRO A 47 -14.42 -7.01 11.60
CA PRO A 47 -15.69 -7.33 12.24
C PRO A 47 -16.16 -6.26 13.23
N GLN A 48 -15.25 -5.40 13.68
CA GLN A 48 -15.57 -4.30 14.61
C GLN A 48 -15.81 -2.97 13.90
N GLY A 49 -15.92 -2.98 12.57
CA GLY A 49 -16.25 -1.81 11.76
C GLY A 49 -15.06 -0.93 11.42
N ILE A 50 -13.83 -1.39 11.61
CA ILE A 50 -12.63 -0.63 11.28
C ILE A 50 -12.00 -1.22 10.02
N HIS A 51 -11.88 -0.40 8.97
CA HIS A 51 -11.28 -0.81 7.72
C HIS A 51 -9.75 -0.72 7.82
N VAL A 52 -9.08 -1.85 7.71
CA VAL A 52 -7.61 -1.92 7.72
C VAL A 52 -7.17 -2.38 6.34
N ALA A 53 -6.31 -1.61 5.67
CA ALA A 53 -5.79 -1.97 4.36
C ALA A 53 -4.29 -1.78 4.29
N HIS A 54 -3.65 -2.69 3.57
CA HIS A 54 -2.22 -2.68 3.25
C HIS A 54 -2.05 -2.34 1.78
N ILE A 55 -1.25 -1.33 1.47
CA ILE A 55 -1.00 -0.88 0.10
C ILE A 55 0.44 -1.22 -0.26
N VAL A 56 0.61 -2.10 -1.25
CA VAL A 56 1.92 -2.45 -1.79
C VAL A 56 2.27 -1.43 -2.88
N VAL A 57 3.24 -0.56 -2.59
CA VAL A 57 3.74 0.41 -3.55
C VAL A 57 4.95 -0.23 -4.24
N ASP A 58 4.74 -0.71 -5.46
CA ASP A 58 5.75 -1.45 -6.22
C ASP A 58 6.39 -0.56 -7.28
N GLY A 59 7.41 0.17 -6.86
CA GLY A 59 8.17 1.08 -7.71
C GLY A 59 8.56 2.35 -7.00
N GLY A 60 9.39 3.14 -7.66
CA GLY A 60 9.80 4.45 -7.17
C GLY A 60 8.68 5.47 -7.36
N ILE A 61 8.57 6.41 -6.43
CA ILE A 61 7.59 7.50 -6.48
C ILE A 61 8.28 8.74 -7.01
N SER A 62 7.67 9.42 -7.99
CA SER A 62 8.21 10.67 -8.51
C SER A 62 8.15 11.78 -7.47
N SER A 63 9.15 12.67 -7.49
CA SER A 63 9.23 13.79 -6.57
C SER A 63 10.13 14.87 -7.18
N ALA A 64 10.27 16.01 -6.50
CA ALA A 64 11.21 17.06 -6.92
C ALA A 64 12.65 16.54 -6.96
N ARG A 65 13.03 15.61 -6.05
CA ARG A 65 14.36 15.01 -6.02
C ARG A 65 14.50 13.82 -6.99
N ARG A 66 13.39 13.23 -7.41
CA ARG A 66 13.35 12.09 -8.31
C ARG A 66 12.31 12.35 -9.41
N PRO A 67 12.63 13.27 -10.35
CA PRO A 67 11.70 13.57 -11.43
C PRO A 67 11.60 12.42 -12.42
N VAL A 68 10.46 12.34 -13.09
CA VAL A 68 10.25 11.32 -14.12
C VAL A 68 11.19 11.61 -15.30
N PRO A 69 12.00 10.65 -15.74
CA PRO A 69 12.86 10.85 -16.93
C PRO A 69 12.02 11.14 -18.18
N PRO A 70 12.40 12.15 -19.01
CA PRO A 70 11.62 12.47 -20.22
C PRO A 70 11.50 11.34 -21.22
N ASP A 71 12.49 10.45 -21.28
CA ASP A 71 12.51 9.30 -22.19
C ASP A 71 11.78 8.06 -21.61
N LYS A 72 11.33 8.13 -20.34
CA LYS A 72 10.62 7.05 -19.65
C LYS A 72 9.45 7.65 -18.86
N PRO A 73 8.39 8.13 -19.54
CA PRO A 73 7.38 8.98 -18.93
C PRO A 73 6.58 8.31 -17.81
N ASP A 74 6.42 7.01 -17.79
CA ASP A 74 5.64 6.31 -16.77
C ASP A 74 6.50 5.35 -15.94
N SER A 75 7.81 5.63 -15.82
CA SER A 75 8.70 4.73 -15.08
C SER A 75 8.62 4.89 -13.56
N LEU A 76 8.03 5.98 -13.06
CA LEU A 76 7.83 6.22 -11.64
C LEU A 76 6.35 6.40 -11.34
N LEU A 77 5.95 6.02 -10.12
CA LEU A 77 4.59 6.23 -9.64
C LEU A 77 4.32 7.72 -9.44
N ASP A 78 3.16 8.17 -9.92
CA ASP A 78 2.67 9.52 -9.65
C ASP A 78 2.08 9.56 -8.24
N PRO A 79 2.57 10.43 -7.34
CA PRO A 79 2.05 10.53 -5.98
C PRO A 79 0.57 10.90 -5.93
N ASN A 80 0.06 11.67 -6.89
CA ASN A 80 -1.36 12.01 -6.95
C ASN A 80 -2.22 10.78 -7.28
N ALA A 81 -1.75 9.92 -8.17
CA ALA A 81 -2.44 8.67 -8.49
C ALA A 81 -2.47 7.73 -7.29
N ILE A 82 -1.38 7.67 -6.51
CA ILE A 82 -1.35 6.90 -5.26
C ILE A 82 -2.36 7.47 -4.27
N ALA A 83 -2.42 8.78 -4.11
CA ALA A 83 -3.38 9.44 -3.22
C ALA A 83 -4.83 9.11 -3.62
N ASP A 84 -5.14 9.06 -4.91
CA ASP A 84 -6.47 8.68 -5.39
C ASP A 84 -6.83 7.25 -4.98
N THR A 85 -5.87 6.33 -5.03
CA THR A 85 -6.08 4.95 -4.55
C THR A 85 -6.40 4.94 -3.06
N TYR A 86 -5.68 5.72 -2.25
CA TYR A 86 -5.94 5.82 -0.81
C TYR A 86 -7.34 6.38 -0.53
N LEU A 87 -7.75 7.42 -1.23
CA LEU A 87 -9.10 7.98 -1.10
C LEU A 87 -10.16 6.96 -1.48
N HIS A 88 -9.93 6.18 -2.53
CA HIS A 88 -10.83 5.12 -2.92
C HIS A 88 -11.01 4.09 -1.80
N LEU A 89 -9.92 3.66 -1.18
CA LEU A 89 -9.97 2.72 -0.06
C LEU A 89 -10.77 3.28 1.12
N ILE A 90 -10.54 4.55 1.47
CA ILE A 90 -11.25 5.21 2.56
C ILE A 90 -12.77 5.24 2.32
N ARG A 91 -13.17 5.35 1.05
CA ARG A 91 -14.58 5.48 0.65
C ARG A 91 -15.26 4.16 0.32
N GLN A 92 -14.55 3.05 0.40
CA GLN A 92 -15.15 1.75 0.10
C GLN A 92 -16.29 1.43 1.07
N PRO A 93 -17.44 0.93 0.56
CA PRO A 93 -18.52 0.49 1.43
C PRO A 93 -18.12 -0.79 2.18
N ARG A 94 -18.69 -0.98 3.36
CA ARG A 94 -18.38 -2.14 4.22
C ARG A 94 -18.65 -3.49 3.55
N SER A 95 -19.53 -3.52 2.57
CA SER A 95 -19.87 -4.74 1.82
C SER A 95 -18.75 -5.20 0.90
N ALA A 96 -17.74 -4.35 0.63
CA ALA A 96 -16.67 -4.65 -0.32
C ALA A 96 -15.38 -3.92 0.07
N TRP A 97 -14.82 -4.28 1.21
CA TRP A 97 -13.54 -3.73 1.66
C TRP A 97 -12.37 -4.52 1.07
N SER A 98 -11.39 -3.79 0.52
CA SER A 98 -10.09 -4.35 0.21
C SER A 98 -9.22 -4.35 1.47
N TRP A 99 -8.52 -5.44 1.76
CA TRP A 99 -7.52 -5.42 2.83
C TRP A 99 -6.10 -5.23 2.27
N GLU A 100 -5.88 -5.55 0.99
CA GLU A 100 -4.58 -5.37 0.34
C GLU A 100 -4.77 -4.98 -1.12
N VAL A 101 -4.04 -3.97 -1.57
CA VAL A 101 -3.98 -3.56 -2.97
C VAL A 101 -2.54 -3.31 -3.37
N GLU A 102 -2.20 -3.55 -4.64
CA GLU A 102 -0.89 -3.28 -5.19
C GLU A 102 -0.99 -2.21 -6.26
N VAL A 103 -0.08 -1.26 -6.24
CA VAL A 103 0.03 -0.22 -7.26
C VAL A 103 1.44 -0.20 -7.83
N ARG A 104 1.55 -0.10 -9.14
CA ARG A 104 2.82 -0.03 -9.85
C ARG A 104 2.66 0.69 -11.17
N PRO A 105 3.75 1.30 -11.71
CA PRO A 105 3.73 1.76 -13.09
C PRO A 105 3.43 0.59 -14.05
N TRP A 106 2.71 0.86 -15.12
CA TRP A 106 2.35 -0.21 -16.07
C TRP A 106 3.55 -0.86 -16.75
N VAL A 107 4.70 -0.18 -16.75
CA VAL A 107 5.97 -0.68 -17.33
C VAL A 107 6.82 -1.45 -16.31
N GLU A 108 6.40 -1.53 -15.05
CA GLU A 108 7.16 -2.21 -14.00
C GLU A 108 7.12 -3.73 -14.19
N HIS A 109 8.25 -4.38 -13.94
CA HIS A 109 8.35 -5.85 -13.92
C HIS A 109 8.07 -6.38 -12.51
N PHE A 110 7.22 -7.37 -12.43
CA PHE A 110 6.86 -7.94 -11.14
C PHE A 110 6.60 -9.45 -11.18
#